data_d6a52437bb6d93b726c3dd5da2a31403
#
_entry.id   d6a52437bb6d93b726c3dd5da2a31403
#
_cell.length_a   1.000
_cell.length_b   1.000
_cell.length_c   1.000
_cell.angle_alpha   90.00
_cell.angle_beta   90.00
_cell.angle_gamma   90.00
#
_symmetry.space_group_name_H-M   'P 1'
#
loop_
_entity.id
_entity.type
_entity.pdbx_description
1 polymer ?
#
loop_
_entity_poly.entity_id
_entity_poly.type
_entity_poly.pdbx_seq_one_letter_code
_entity_poly.pdbx_strand_id
1 'polypeptide(L)'
;MSPELGRYSASVTVSTDEARSLALSLPEAVELDHHGRPSFRVGGKIFATLWNEHRMNVMLDEGGILTAVESAPDACEKVWWGKRLAAVGVTLARVDRDYLSDLLADAWEHKAPKRLLSR
;
A
#
# COMPACT_ATOMS: atom_id res chain seq x y z
N MET A 1 -8.43 -7.83 -31.55
CA MET A 1 -8.04 -7.76 -30.86
C MET A 1 -7.67 -6.74 -29.98
N SER A 2 -7.36 -5.78 -30.15
CA SER A 2 -7.03 -4.70 -29.38
C SER A 2 -7.86 -4.45 -28.16
N PRO A 3 -9.14 -4.77 -28.13
CA PRO A 3 -9.94 -4.59 -26.92
C PRO A 3 -9.37 -5.30 -25.71
N GLU A 4 -8.75 -6.42 -25.92
CA GLU A 4 -8.19 -7.11 -24.78
C GLU A 4 -7.06 -6.33 -24.16
N LEU A 5 -6.26 -5.68 -24.98
CA LEU A 5 -5.16 -4.89 -24.45
C LEU A 5 -5.68 -3.73 -23.62
N GLY A 6 -6.74 -3.10 -24.08
CA GLY A 6 -7.34 -2.01 -23.33
C GLY A 6 -7.85 -2.46 -21.98
N ARG A 7 -8.47 -3.61 -21.96
CA ARG A 7 -8.98 -4.15 -20.69
C ARG A 7 -7.86 -4.46 -19.73
N TYR A 8 -6.77 -5.03 -20.23
CA TYR A 8 -5.65 -5.34 -19.35
C TYR A 8 -5.06 -4.08 -18.76
N SER A 9 -4.92 -3.04 -19.56
CA SER A 9 -4.42 -1.77 -19.03
C SER A 9 -5.33 -1.25 -17.94
N ALA A 10 -6.63 -1.28 -18.18
CA ALA A 10 -7.57 -0.78 -17.20
C ALA A 10 -7.54 -1.61 -15.93
N SER A 11 -7.30 -2.92 -16.06
CA SER A 11 -7.37 -3.80 -14.90
C SER A 11 -6.13 -3.71 -14.02
N VAL A 12 -5.01 -3.16 -14.51
CA VAL A 12 -3.82 -3.08 -13.67
C VAL A 12 -3.75 -1.81 -12.84
N THR A 13 -4.57 -0.80 -13.16
CA THR A 13 -4.56 0.41 -12.35
C THR A 13 -5.49 0.24 -11.15
N VAL A 14 -5.25 1.02 -10.13
CA VAL A 14 -5.99 0.92 -8.86
C VAL A 14 -6.61 2.28 -8.56
N SER A 15 -7.90 2.28 -8.26
CA SER A 15 -8.55 3.50 -7.78
C SER A 15 -8.33 3.65 -6.28
N THR A 16 -8.63 4.83 -5.75
CA THR A 16 -8.53 5.03 -4.31
C THR A 16 -9.50 4.13 -3.55
N ASP A 17 -10.69 3.92 -4.12
CA ASP A 17 -11.66 3.02 -3.48
C ASP A 17 -11.15 1.59 -3.44
N GLU A 18 -10.50 1.14 -4.50
CA GLU A 18 -9.93 -0.19 -4.52
C GLU A 18 -8.78 -0.31 -3.53
N ALA A 19 -7.92 0.69 -3.45
CA ALA A 19 -6.82 0.69 -2.51
C ALA A 19 -7.35 0.63 -1.08
N ARG A 20 -8.41 1.40 -0.80
CA ARG A 20 -9.05 1.36 0.51
C ARG A 20 -9.60 -0.03 0.82
N SER A 21 -10.28 -0.63 -0.15
CA SER A 21 -10.85 -1.96 0.03
C SER A 21 -9.78 -3.01 0.28
N LEU A 22 -8.68 -2.93 -0.44
CA LEU A 22 -7.58 -3.86 -0.23
C LEU A 22 -7.02 -3.76 1.17
N ALA A 23 -6.79 -2.53 1.65
CA ALA A 23 -6.26 -2.34 2.99
C ALA A 23 -7.25 -2.84 4.05
N LEU A 24 -8.52 -2.56 3.87
CA LEU A 24 -9.53 -2.93 4.85
C LEU A 24 -9.89 -4.41 4.81
N SER A 25 -9.47 -5.13 3.78
CA SER A 25 -9.70 -6.57 3.71
C SER A 25 -8.80 -7.35 4.65
N LEU A 26 -7.75 -6.72 5.18
CA LEU A 26 -6.83 -7.40 6.08
C LEU A 26 -7.44 -7.51 7.47
N PRO A 27 -7.11 -8.57 8.22
CA PRO A 27 -7.78 -8.81 9.51
C PRO A 27 -7.64 -7.65 10.47
N GLU A 28 -8.77 -7.25 11.07
CA GLU A 28 -8.85 -6.17 12.06
C GLU A 28 -8.31 -4.83 11.59
N ALA A 29 -8.22 -4.63 10.28
CA ALA A 29 -7.81 -3.35 9.74
C ALA A 29 -8.94 -2.35 9.90
N VAL A 30 -8.59 -1.13 10.30
CA VAL A 30 -9.56 -0.03 10.44
C VAL A 30 -9.02 1.21 9.76
N GLU A 31 -9.93 2.06 9.33
CA GLU A 31 -9.56 3.33 8.72
C GLU A 31 -9.85 4.46 9.71
N LEU A 32 -8.86 5.32 9.93
CA LEU A 32 -9.01 6.48 10.80
C LEU A 32 -8.38 7.68 10.14
N ASP A 33 -8.85 8.87 10.50
CA ASP A 33 -8.26 10.09 10.01
C ASP A 33 -6.89 10.30 10.66
N HIS A 34 -5.94 10.79 9.88
CA HIS A 34 -4.61 11.12 10.37
C HIS A 34 -4.18 12.41 9.69
N HIS A 35 -4.36 13.53 10.38
CA HIS A 35 -4.03 14.85 9.85
C HIS A 35 -4.74 15.13 8.53
N GLY A 36 -6.02 14.74 8.45
CA GLY A 36 -6.82 15.00 7.26
C GLY A 36 -6.69 13.97 6.15
N ARG A 37 -5.94 12.90 6.38
CA ARG A 37 -5.77 11.84 5.40
C ARG A 37 -6.21 10.50 5.97
N PRO A 38 -6.83 9.64 5.14
CA PRO A 38 -7.21 8.31 5.62
C PRO A 38 -5.98 7.49 5.96
N SER A 39 -5.96 6.90 7.13
CA SER A 39 -4.90 5.98 7.53
C SER A 39 -5.51 4.62 7.84
N PHE A 40 -4.77 3.57 7.55
CA PHE A 40 -5.21 2.20 7.76
C PHE A 40 -4.33 1.59 8.85
N ARG A 41 -4.98 1.07 9.89
CA ARG A 41 -4.29 0.65 11.11
C ARG A 41 -4.69 -0.76 11.51
N VAL A 42 -3.75 -1.41 12.18
CA VAL A 42 -4.00 -2.68 12.85
C VAL A 42 -3.33 -2.62 14.20
N GLY A 43 -4.08 -2.97 15.25
CA GLY A 43 -3.53 -2.89 16.62
C GLY A 43 -3.06 -1.49 16.99
N GLY A 44 -3.71 -0.47 16.44
CA GLY A 44 -3.38 0.92 16.71
C GLY A 44 -2.20 1.48 15.91
N LYS A 45 -1.57 0.66 15.06
CA LYS A 45 -0.41 1.11 14.29
C LYS A 45 -0.76 1.30 12.84
N ILE A 46 -0.29 2.39 12.24
CA ILE A 46 -0.56 2.69 10.83
C ILE A 46 0.29 1.80 9.95
N PHE A 47 -0.35 1.10 9.00
CA PHE A 47 0.41 0.33 8.01
C PHE A 47 0.30 0.93 6.61
N ALA A 48 -0.65 1.84 6.37
CA ALA A 48 -0.75 2.53 5.09
C ALA A 48 -1.54 3.82 5.25
N THR A 49 -1.31 4.77 4.35
CA THR A 49 -2.02 6.05 4.33
C THR A 49 -2.37 6.39 2.90
N LEU A 50 -3.59 6.85 2.65
CA LEU A 50 -3.92 7.44 1.35
C LEU A 50 -3.42 8.86 1.39
N TRP A 51 -2.28 9.10 0.74
CA TRP A 51 -1.64 10.39 0.78
C TRP A 51 -2.44 11.45 0.01
N ASN A 52 -2.97 11.05 -1.13
CA ASN A 52 -3.87 11.87 -1.92
C ASN A 52 -4.63 10.94 -2.88
N GLU A 53 -5.32 11.50 -3.89
CA GLU A 53 -6.10 10.70 -4.83
C GLU A 53 -5.25 9.79 -5.70
N HIS A 54 -3.95 10.04 -5.76
CA HIS A 54 -3.07 9.35 -6.70
C HIS A 54 -2.08 8.42 -6.03
N ARG A 55 -1.95 8.50 -4.72
CA ARG A 55 -0.82 7.86 -4.06
C ARG A 55 -1.16 7.30 -2.69
N MET A 56 -0.66 6.10 -2.43
CA MET A 56 -0.76 5.48 -1.12
C MET A 56 0.65 5.26 -0.58
N ASN A 57 0.89 5.64 0.65
CA ASN A 57 2.16 5.34 1.32
C ASN A 57 1.97 4.07 2.11
N VAL A 58 2.88 3.10 1.91
CA VAL A 58 2.81 1.80 2.57
C VAL A 58 4.03 1.65 3.47
N MET A 59 3.78 1.35 4.74
CA MET A 59 4.83 1.35 5.77
C MET A 59 5.50 -0.01 5.84
N LEU A 60 6.62 -0.13 5.13
CA LEU A 60 7.42 -1.35 5.13
C LEU A 60 8.72 -1.08 5.87
N ASP A 61 9.47 -2.13 6.18
CA ASP A 61 10.81 -1.93 6.70
C ASP A 61 11.72 -1.53 5.53
N GLU A 62 12.95 -1.18 5.85
CA GLU A 62 13.87 -0.66 4.85
C GLU A 62 14.08 -1.66 3.71
N GLY A 63 14.28 -2.93 4.03
CA GLY A 63 14.47 -3.95 3.01
C GLY A 63 13.27 -4.08 2.10
N GLY A 64 12.07 -4.02 2.67
CA GLY A 64 10.85 -4.11 1.88
C GLY A 64 10.67 -2.91 0.96
N ILE A 65 11.01 -1.71 1.47
CA ILE A 65 10.92 -0.50 0.65
C ILE A 65 11.88 -0.58 -0.54
N LEU A 66 13.11 -0.97 -0.28
CA LEU A 66 14.10 -1.07 -1.35
C LEU A 66 13.71 -2.11 -2.38
N THR A 67 13.18 -3.24 -1.94
CA THR A 67 12.73 -4.29 -2.85
C THR A 67 11.58 -3.79 -3.73
N ALA A 68 10.63 -3.08 -3.14
CA ALA A 68 9.48 -2.58 -3.90
C ALA A 68 9.92 -1.58 -4.96
N VAL A 69 10.83 -0.67 -4.60
CA VAL A 69 11.29 0.34 -5.54
C VAL A 69 12.08 -0.30 -6.68
N GLU A 70 12.84 -1.35 -6.37
CA GLU A 70 13.60 -2.05 -7.38
C GLU A 70 12.70 -2.88 -8.29
N SER A 71 11.69 -3.53 -7.71
CA SER A 71 10.81 -4.41 -8.47
C SER A 71 9.80 -3.66 -9.33
N ALA A 72 9.35 -2.50 -8.89
CA ALA A 72 8.33 -1.74 -9.60
C ALA A 72 8.68 -0.25 -9.59
N PRO A 73 9.78 0.14 -10.25
CA PRO A 73 10.24 1.53 -10.18
C PRO A 73 9.27 2.53 -10.80
N ASP A 74 8.41 2.08 -11.72
CA ASP A 74 7.44 2.98 -12.34
C ASP A 74 6.29 3.33 -11.39
N ALA A 75 6.05 2.50 -10.39
CA ALA A 75 4.93 2.69 -9.48
C ALA A 75 5.35 3.03 -8.07
N CYS A 76 6.57 2.71 -7.69
CA CYS A 76 7.02 2.80 -6.30
C CYS A 76 8.21 3.72 -6.15
N GLU A 77 8.19 4.56 -5.11
CA GLU A 77 9.32 5.44 -4.82
C GLU A 77 9.54 5.49 -3.33
N LYS A 78 10.76 5.86 -2.95
CA LYS A 78 11.12 5.97 -1.53
C LYS A 78 10.46 7.20 -0.91
N VAL A 79 9.99 7.04 0.33
CA VAL A 79 9.46 8.15 1.10
C VAL A 79 10.31 8.30 2.35
N TRP A 80 10.87 9.49 2.52
CA TRP A 80 11.76 9.81 3.63
C TRP A 80 11.08 10.71 4.63
N TRP A 81 11.29 10.45 5.92
CA TRP A 81 10.92 11.36 6.99
C TRP A 81 12.24 11.80 7.63
N GLY A 82 12.68 13.01 7.26
CA GLY A 82 14.02 13.42 7.63
C GLY A 82 15.03 12.50 6.97
N LYS A 83 15.88 11.87 7.76
CA LYS A 83 16.90 10.97 7.25
C LYS A 83 16.47 9.51 7.28
N ARG A 84 15.25 9.25 7.73
CA ARG A 84 14.77 7.88 7.85
C ARG A 84 13.96 7.49 6.62
N LEU A 85 14.29 6.32 6.06
CA LEU A 85 13.50 5.74 4.98
C LEU A 85 12.26 5.13 5.63
N ALA A 86 11.10 5.76 5.43
CA ALA A 86 9.93 5.48 6.24
C ALA A 86 8.86 4.66 5.55
N ALA A 87 8.73 4.79 4.24
CA ALA A 87 7.63 4.15 3.53
C ALA A 87 7.95 4.04 2.05
N VAL A 88 7.14 3.28 1.33
CA VAL A 88 7.15 3.30 -0.11
C VAL A 88 5.90 4.06 -0.57
N GLY A 89 6.10 5.02 -1.46
CA GLY A 89 4.99 5.76 -2.07
C GLY A 89 4.57 5.05 -3.34
N VAL A 90 3.31 4.64 -3.41
CA VAL A 90 2.81 3.84 -4.52
C VAL A 90 1.88 4.70 -5.35
N THR A 91 2.20 4.85 -6.63
CA THR A 91 1.35 5.57 -7.58
C THR A 91 0.25 4.63 -8.05
N LEU A 92 -0.99 4.94 -7.67
CA LEU A 92 -2.10 4.03 -7.88
C LEU A 92 -2.42 3.79 -9.35
N ALA A 93 -2.17 4.78 -10.20
CA ALA A 93 -2.43 4.63 -11.63
C ALA A 93 -1.42 3.72 -12.32
N ARG A 94 -0.35 3.36 -11.65
CA ARG A 94 0.73 2.58 -12.27
C ARG A 94 0.99 1.26 -11.60
N VAL A 95 0.42 1.04 -10.40
CA VAL A 95 0.68 -0.19 -9.67
C VAL A 95 -0.30 -1.28 -10.10
N ASP A 96 0.19 -2.51 -10.17
CA ASP A 96 -0.67 -3.66 -10.36
C ASP A 96 -1.42 -3.92 -9.06
N ARG A 97 -2.71 -4.24 -9.16
CA ARG A 97 -3.53 -4.45 -7.99
C ARG A 97 -2.99 -5.56 -7.08
N ASP A 98 -2.58 -6.67 -7.68
CA ASP A 98 -2.09 -7.80 -6.88
C ASP A 98 -0.80 -7.44 -6.18
N TYR A 99 0.04 -6.64 -6.83
CA TYR A 99 1.28 -6.21 -6.20
C TYR A 99 1.00 -5.28 -5.02
N LEU A 100 0.06 -4.35 -5.19
CA LEU A 100 -0.32 -3.48 -4.07
C LEU A 100 -0.87 -4.30 -2.92
N SER A 101 -1.69 -5.31 -3.24
CA SER A 101 -2.23 -6.19 -2.21
C SER A 101 -1.12 -6.88 -1.44
N ASP A 102 -0.08 -7.35 -2.14
CA ASP A 102 1.07 -7.98 -1.48
C ASP A 102 1.81 -7.01 -0.59
N LEU A 103 2.02 -5.78 -1.05
CA LEU A 103 2.70 -4.77 -0.24
C LEU A 103 1.91 -4.44 1.02
N LEU A 104 0.59 -4.34 0.89
CA LEU A 104 -0.27 -4.04 2.03
C LEU A 104 -0.25 -5.18 3.03
N ALA A 105 -0.26 -6.42 2.56
CA ALA A 105 -0.20 -7.58 3.44
C ALA A 105 1.12 -7.61 4.21
N ASP A 106 2.23 -7.30 3.53
CA ASP A 106 3.53 -7.25 4.19
C ASP A 106 3.57 -6.16 5.26
N ALA A 107 3.03 -4.98 4.94
CA ALA A 107 3.01 -3.88 5.90
C ALA A 107 2.13 -4.22 7.10
N TRP A 108 0.99 -4.82 6.84
CA TRP A 108 0.09 -5.26 7.90
C TRP A 108 0.80 -6.25 8.83
N GLU A 109 1.53 -7.20 8.24
CA GLU A 109 2.24 -8.20 9.01
C GLU A 109 3.27 -7.58 9.94
N HIS A 110 3.97 -6.54 9.47
CA HIS A 110 4.95 -5.85 10.30
C HIS A 110 4.32 -5.07 11.46
N LYS A 111 3.07 -4.65 11.31
CA LYS A 111 2.42 -3.82 12.32
C LYS A 111 1.46 -4.59 13.21
N ALA A 112 1.02 -5.76 12.78
CA ALA A 112 -0.01 -6.51 13.49
C ALA A 112 0.53 -7.03 14.83
N PRO A 113 -0.33 -7.07 15.87
CA PRO A 113 0.07 -7.69 17.13
C PRO A 113 0.28 -9.19 16.93
N LYS A 114 1.13 -9.75 17.79
CA LYS A 114 1.51 -11.15 17.66
C LYS A 114 0.33 -12.11 17.65
N ARG A 115 -0.74 -11.79 18.38
CA ARG A 115 -1.90 -12.69 18.42
C ARG A 115 -2.53 -12.88 17.06
N LEU A 116 -2.39 -11.91 16.17
CA LEU A 116 -2.94 -12.03 14.82
C LEU A 116 -2.03 -12.80 13.89
N LEU A 117 -0.77 -12.95 14.26
CA LEU A 117 0.22 -13.67 13.46
C LEU A 117 0.34 -15.13 13.88
N SER A 118 -0.02 -15.43 15.11
CA SER A 118 0.05 -16.80 15.60
C SER A 118 -1.17 -17.56 15.18
N ARG A 119 -0.99 -18.68 14.56
CA ARG A 119 -2.13 -19.45 14.13
C ARG A 119 -1.94 -20.88 14.40
#